data_5ff48a58116a144f4e03b33b58025f84
#
_entry.id   5ff48a58116a144f4e03b33b58025f84
#
_cell.length_a   1.000
_cell.length_b   1.000
_cell.length_c   1.000
_cell.angle_alpha   90.00
_cell.angle_beta   90.00
_cell.angle_gamma   90.00
#
_symmetry.space_group_name_H-M   'P 1'
#
loop_
_entity.id
_entity.type
_entity.pdbx_description
1 polymer ?
#
loop_
_entity_poly.entity_id
_entity_poly.type
_entity_poly.pdbx_seq_one_letter_code
_entity_poly.pdbx_strand_id
1 'polypeptide(L)'
;MEELGHWINGKRVAGTSGRFADVYNPATGEVQAKVALASKEELDSAIADAAEAQKAWGATNPQRRARVMMKLVGLLNRDMDKLAEALSREHGKTFPDAKGDVQRGLEVIEFCIGAPQMLKGEFTDSAGPGIDMYSMRQPLGVVAGITPFNFPAMIPLWKMGPALSSGNAMILKPSERDPSVPLMLAELCQEAGLPDGVLQVVNGDKEAVDGILDSEVIQAVGFVGSTPIAQYIYERAAATGKRAQCFGGAKNHMIIMPDADLDQAADALVGAGYGAAGERCMAISVAVPVGEETADRLIEKLVPRIEKLKVGPYTAGDAVDYGPVVTAAAKANIERLVQSGVDQGAELVVDGRGFSLQGYEDGFFVGPHLFDRVTPDMDIYKTEIFGPVLSTVRAGSYEEAIGLAISHEYGNGTAIFTRDGDTARDFANRINIGMVGINVPIPVPLAYHTFGGWKKSGFGDLNQHGPDGFRFYTRTKTITSRWPSGIKEGGEFNFKAME
;
A
#
# COMPACT_ATOMS: atom_id res chain seq x y z
N MET A 1 10.38 -23.24 -18.43
CA MET A 1 9.58 -22.18 -17.75
C MET A 1 9.86 -22.30 -16.28
N GLU A 2 10.19 -21.21 -15.62
CA GLU A 2 10.49 -21.19 -14.18
C GLU A 2 9.21 -21.44 -13.38
N GLU A 3 9.30 -22.27 -12.32
CA GLU A 3 8.21 -22.48 -11.37
C GLU A 3 8.58 -21.82 -10.04
N LEU A 4 7.79 -20.82 -9.64
CA LEU A 4 7.94 -20.10 -8.39
C LEU A 4 7.07 -20.76 -7.32
N GLY A 5 7.69 -21.25 -6.26
CA GLY A 5 7.00 -21.86 -5.13
C GLY A 5 6.75 -20.87 -3.99
N HIS A 6 6.85 -21.38 -2.77
CA HIS A 6 6.66 -20.61 -1.53
C HIS A 6 8.00 -20.42 -0.80
N TRP A 7 7.99 -19.56 0.22
CA TRP A 7 9.08 -19.47 1.20
C TRP A 7 8.56 -19.97 2.56
N ILE A 8 8.98 -21.17 2.94
CA ILE A 8 8.50 -21.83 4.16
C ILE A 8 9.71 -22.29 4.98
N ASN A 9 9.71 -21.97 6.27
CA ASN A 9 10.77 -22.36 7.21
C ASN A 9 12.18 -22.06 6.70
N GLY A 10 12.39 -20.83 6.24
CA GLY A 10 13.70 -20.34 5.82
C GLY A 10 14.21 -20.90 4.50
N LYS A 11 13.36 -21.47 3.66
CA LYS A 11 13.77 -22.04 2.36
C LYS A 11 12.68 -21.93 1.31
N ARG A 12 13.09 -21.90 0.04
CA ARG A 12 12.17 -22.06 -1.09
C ARG A 12 11.67 -23.51 -1.14
N VAL A 13 10.35 -23.67 -1.28
CA VAL A 13 9.69 -24.96 -1.44
C VAL A 13 8.79 -24.93 -2.66
N ALA A 14 8.72 -26.03 -3.39
CA ALA A 14 7.75 -26.19 -4.46
C ALA A 14 6.33 -26.27 -3.88
N GLY A 15 5.33 -25.78 -4.61
CA GLY A 15 3.94 -26.02 -4.25
C GLY A 15 3.54 -27.48 -4.50
N THR A 16 2.64 -27.97 -3.68
CA THR A 16 2.16 -29.36 -3.76
C THR A 16 0.70 -29.48 -4.20
N SER A 17 -0.02 -28.37 -4.31
CA SER A 17 -1.43 -28.32 -4.72
C SER A 17 -1.68 -28.74 -6.18
N GLY A 18 -0.66 -28.69 -7.02
CA GLY A 18 -0.78 -28.87 -8.48
C GLY A 18 -1.46 -27.69 -9.20
N ARG A 19 -1.80 -26.61 -8.47
CA ARG A 19 -2.41 -25.39 -9.03
C ARG A 19 -1.36 -24.30 -9.25
N PHE A 20 -1.43 -23.62 -10.39
CA PHE A 20 -0.51 -22.55 -10.76
C PHE A 20 -1.26 -21.38 -11.37
N ALA A 21 -0.70 -20.19 -11.26
CA ALA A 21 -1.04 -19.01 -12.04
C ALA A 21 0.12 -18.62 -12.95
N ASP A 22 -0.20 -18.02 -14.09
CA ASP A 22 0.81 -17.53 -15.02
C ASP A 22 1.34 -16.16 -14.58
N VAL A 23 2.67 -16.02 -14.63
CA VAL A 23 3.37 -14.75 -14.43
C VAL A 23 3.82 -14.27 -15.81
N TYR A 24 3.29 -13.15 -16.24
CA TYR A 24 3.55 -12.60 -17.56
C TYR A 24 4.76 -11.64 -17.55
N ASN A 25 5.43 -11.56 -18.70
CA ASN A 25 6.20 -10.37 -19.03
C ASN A 25 5.24 -9.36 -19.68
N PRO A 26 4.86 -8.28 -18.98
CA PRO A 26 3.83 -7.36 -19.50
C PRO A 26 4.24 -6.64 -20.78
N ALA A 27 5.55 -6.53 -21.05
CA ALA A 27 6.06 -5.90 -22.26
C ALA A 27 5.86 -6.77 -23.52
N THR A 28 5.92 -8.10 -23.38
CA THR A 28 5.78 -9.03 -24.51
C THR A 28 4.44 -9.78 -24.54
N GLY A 29 3.70 -9.77 -23.42
CA GLY A 29 2.49 -10.58 -23.25
C GLY A 29 2.76 -12.07 -23.05
N GLU A 30 4.00 -12.51 -23.02
CA GLU A 30 4.39 -13.90 -22.87
C GLU A 30 4.40 -14.34 -21.40
N VAL A 31 4.07 -15.59 -21.14
CA VAL A 31 4.23 -16.22 -19.83
C VAL A 31 5.70 -16.49 -19.60
N GLN A 32 6.31 -15.82 -18.62
CA GLN A 32 7.72 -15.98 -18.26
C GLN A 32 7.96 -16.97 -17.13
N ALA A 33 6.99 -17.13 -16.21
CA ALA A 33 7.05 -18.07 -15.10
C ALA A 33 5.66 -18.54 -14.70
N LYS A 34 5.61 -19.56 -13.84
CA LYS A 34 4.38 -20.00 -13.17
C LYS A 34 4.58 -19.92 -11.68
N VAL A 35 3.58 -19.43 -10.96
CA VAL A 35 3.59 -19.38 -9.48
C VAL A 35 2.63 -20.40 -8.93
N ALA A 36 3.10 -21.20 -7.96
CA ALA A 36 2.27 -22.15 -7.25
C ALA A 36 1.21 -21.45 -6.41
N LEU A 37 -0.01 -21.95 -6.45
CA LEU A 37 -1.11 -21.51 -5.61
C LEU A 37 -1.30 -22.50 -4.47
N ALA A 38 -1.07 -22.07 -3.23
CA ALA A 38 -1.10 -22.95 -2.07
C ALA A 38 -2.45 -23.64 -1.89
N SER A 39 -2.42 -24.88 -1.45
CA SER A 39 -3.58 -25.56 -0.89
C SER A 39 -3.83 -25.10 0.55
N LYS A 40 -5.01 -25.48 1.07
CA LYS A 40 -5.34 -25.23 2.48
C LYS A 40 -4.35 -25.90 3.42
N GLU A 41 -3.92 -27.12 3.12
CA GLU A 41 -2.98 -27.90 3.94
C GLU A 41 -1.60 -27.26 3.97
N GLU A 42 -1.12 -26.72 2.84
CA GLU A 42 0.16 -26.00 2.77
C GLU A 42 0.11 -24.72 3.60
N LEU A 43 -0.98 -23.97 3.51
CA LEU A 43 -1.19 -22.78 4.30
C LEU A 43 -1.30 -23.08 5.80
N ASP A 44 -2.09 -24.08 6.18
CA ASP A 44 -2.26 -24.48 7.59
C ASP A 44 -0.93 -24.92 8.21
N SER A 45 -0.11 -25.65 7.45
CA SER A 45 1.24 -26.03 7.88
C SER A 45 2.15 -24.82 8.08
N ALA A 46 2.16 -23.88 7.13
CA ALA A 46 2.94 -22.64 7.25
C ALA A 46 2.51 -21.79 8.46
N ILE A 47 1.20 -21.74 8.75
CA ILE A 47 0.65 -21.04 9.93
C ILE A 47 1.09 -21.73 11.23
N ALA A 48 1.08 -23.06 11.28
CA ALA A 48 1.52 -23.81 12.46
C ALA A 48 3.01 -23.61 12.74
N ASP A 49 3.84 -23.65 11.70
CA ASP A 49 5.28 -23.38 11.80
C ASP A 49 5.55 -21.93 12.27
N ALA A 50 4.80 -20.98 11.74
CA ALA A 50 4.89 -19.57 12.18
C ALA A 50 4.50 -19.39 13.65
N ALA A 51 3.49 -20.12 14.13
CA ALA A 51 3.07 -20.07 15.53
C ALA A 51 4.15 -20.62 16.47
N GLU A 52 4.85 -21.65 16.05
CA GLU A 52 5.96 -22.21 16.84
C GLU A 52 7.17 -21.26 16.86
N ALA A 53 7.58 -20.75 15.69
CA ALA A 53 8.71 -19.83 15.56
C ALA A 53 8.46 -18.50 16.33
N GLN A 54 7.22 -18.04 16.36
CA GLN A 54 6.83 -16.80 17.04
C GLN A 54 7.12 -16.81 18.52
N LYS A 55 7.02 -17.95 19.21
CA LYS A 55 7.25 -18.05 20.65
C LYS A 55 8.64 -17.56 21.04
N ALA A 56 9.69 -18.04 20.36
CA ALA A 56 11.06 -17.64 20.61
C ALA A 56 11.33 -16.21 20.10
N TRP A 57 10.81 -15.88 18.93
CA TRP A 57 10.97 -14.53 18.36
C TRP A 57 10.28 -13.46 19.21
N GLY A 58 9.06 -13.69 19.67
CA GLY A 58 8.32 -12.80 20.56
C GLY A 58 9.00 -12.59 21.91
N ALA A 59 9.69 -13.62 22.44
CA ALA A 59 10.49 -13.53 23.65
C ALA A 59 11.86 -12.86 23.45
N THR A 60 12.33 -12.70 22.22
CA THR A 60 13.57 -12.00 21.89
C THR A 60 13.44 -10.52 22.24
N ASN A 61 14.43 -9.94 22.93
CA ASN A 61 14.35 -8.54 23.32
C ASN A 61 14.31 -7.60 22.10
N PRO A 62 13.62 -6.43 22.21
CA PRO A 62 13.42 -5.53 21.11
C PRO A 62 14.71 -5.06 20.42
N GLN A 63 15.79 -4.88 21.19
CA GLN A 63 17.07 -4.43 20.62
C GLN A 63 17.70 -5.48 19.69
N ARG A 64 17.56 -6.76 19.99
CA ARG A 64 18.03 -7.83 19.09
C ARG A 64 17.21 -7.88 17.82
N ARG A 65 15.88 -7.72 17.90
CA ARG A 65 15.01 -7.64 16.73
C ARG A 65 15.35 -6.42 15.86
N ALA A 66 15.61 -5.26 16.47
CA ALA A 66 16.04 -4.05 15.75
C ALA A 66 17.38 -4.24 15.00
N ARG A 67 18.31 -5.05 15.53
CA ARG A 67 19.54 -5.37 14.82
C ARG A 67 19.34 -6.20 13.56
N VAL A 68 18.30 -7.04 13.51
CA VAL A 68 17.92 -7.74 12.29
C VAL A 68 17.41 -6.74 11.25
N MET A 69 16.56 -5.77 11.66
CA MET A 69 16.11 -4.70 10.76
C MET A 69 17.30 -3.85 10.23
N MET A 70 18.26 -3.54 11.08
CA MET A 70 19.46 -2.79 10.68
C MET A 70 20.28 -3.56 9.62
N LYS A 71 20.45 -4.86 9.77
CA LYS A 71 21.13 -5.70 8.77
C LYS A 71 20.32 -5.78 7.47
N LEU A 72 19.00 -5.91 7.58
CA LEU A 72 18.12 -5.97 6.42
C LEU A 72 18.21 -4.68 5.59
N VAL A 73 18.30 -3.49 6.20
CA VAL A 73 18.55 -2.23 5.49
C VAL A 73 19.84 -2.30 4.66
N GLY A 74 20.91 -2.83 5.23
CA GLY A 74 22.19 -3.00 4.50
C GLY A 74 22.06 -3.95 3.31
N LEU A 75 21.31 -5.05 3.46
CA LEU A 75 21.06 -6.03 2.41
C LEU A 75 20.14 -5.50 1.30
N LEU A 76 19.09 -4.76 1.66
CA LEU A 76 18.22 -4.08 0.69
C LEU A 76 18.98 -3.06 -0.14
N ASN A 77 19.89 -2.29 0.47
CA ASN A 77 20.78 -1.37 -0.26
C ASN A 77 21.73 -2.14 -1.18
N ARG A 78 22.34 -3.25 -0.70
CA ARG A 78 23.24 -4.09 -1.51
C ARG A 78 22.54 -4.63 -2.77
N ASP A 79 21.32 -5.10 -2.62
CA ASP A 79 20.58 -5.81 -3.67
C ASP A 79 19.48 -4.94 -4.33
N MET A 80 19.53 -3.61 -4.13
CA MET A 80 18.57 -2.64 -4.68
C MET A 80 18.32 -2.86 -6.18
N ASP A 81 19.39 -2.95 -6.96
CA ASP A 81 19.29 -3.09 -8.42
C ASP A 81 18.73 -4.45 -8.84
N LYS A 82 19.03 -5.53 -8.10
CA LYS A 82 18.49 -6.86 -8.37
C LYS A 82 16.98 -6.93 -8.07
N LEU A 83 16.56 -6.30 -6.97
CA LEU A 83 15.15 -6.21 -6.62
C LEU A 83 14.38 -5.37 -7.63
N ALA A 84 14.94 -4.22 -8.03
CA ALA A 84 14.35 -3.35 -9.04
C ALA A 84 14.23 -4.04 -10.42
N GLU A 85 15.25 -4.79 -10.84
CA GLU A 85 15.22 -5.56 -12.10
C GLU A 85 14.13 -6.65 -12.08
N ALA A 86 14.06 -7.44 -11.00
CA ALA A 86 13.02 -8.45 -10.84
C ALA A 86 11.62 -7.84 -10.86
N LEU A 87 11.46 -6.69 -10.20
CA LEU A 87 10.22 -5.93 -10.17
C LEU A 87 9.82 -5.42 -11.54
N SER A 88 10.73 -4.76 -12.26
CA SER A 88 10.47 -4.24 -13.61
C SER A 88 10.10 -5.35 -14.59
N ARG A 89 10.73 -6.51 -14.47
CA ARG A 89 10.49 -7.67 -15.33
C ARG A 89 9.07 -8.25 -15.17
N GLU A 90 8.55 -8.29 -13.93
CA GLU A 90 7.22 -8.87 -13.66
C GLU A 90 6.09 -7.84 -13.71
N HIS A 91 6.34 -6.62 -13.24
CA HIS A 91 5.35 -5.54 -13.23
C HIS A 91 5.34 -4.74 -14.56
N GLY A 92 6.49 -4.53 -15.18
CA GLY A 92 6.64 -3.70 -16.37
C GLY A 92 6.98 -2.23 -16.10
N LYS A 93 6.98 -1.73 -14.86
CA LYS A 93 7.35 -0.34 -14.57
C LYS A 93 8.83 -0.08 -14.87
N THR A 94 9.16 1.19 -15.13
CA THR A 94 10.55 1.58 -15.44
C THR A 94 11.50 1.25 -14.29
N PHE A 95 12.77 1.03 -14.61
CA PHE A 95 13.77 0.69 -13.61
C PHE A 95 13.94 1.76 -12.50
N PRO A 96 13.95 3.07 -12.82
CA PRO A 96 13.96 4.11 -11.78
C PRO A 96 12.73 4.06 -10.86
N ASP A 97 11.53 3.78 -11.39
CA ASP A 97 10.32 3.66 -10.60
C ASP A 97 10.34 2.40 -9.71
N ALA A 98 10.88 1.29 -10.23
CA ALA A 98 11.12 0.08 -9.44
C ALA A 98 12.11 0.30 -8.29
N LYS A 99 13.18 1.06 -8.51
CA LYS A 99 14.09 1.47 -7.42
C LYS A 99 13.38 2.34 -6.38
N GLY A 100 12.50 3.23 -6.83
CA GLY A 100 11.65 4.04 -5.95
C GLY A 100 10.73 3.19 -5.07
N ASP A 101 10.16 2.12 -5.62
CA ASP A 101 9.34 1.15 -4.89
C ASP A 101 10.16 0.51 -3.75
N VAL A 102 11.32 -0.06 -4.06
CA VAL A 102 12.20 -0.69 -3.06
C VAL A 102 12.65 0.33 -2.01
N GLN A 103 13.05 1.54 -2.44
CA GLN A 103 13.51 2.61 -1.55
C GLN A 103 12.46 3.02 -0.53
N ARG A 104 11.20 3.20 -0.96
CA ARG A 104 10.10 3.57 -0.05
C ARG A 104 9.74 2.46 0.94
N GLY A 105 9.93 1.20 0.55
CA GLY A 105 9.82 0.06 1.46
C GLY A 105 10.97 0.02 2.47
N LEU A 106 12.21 0.24 2.01
CA LEU A 106 13.42 0.30 2.83
C LEU A 106 13.30 1.36 3.93
N GLU A 107 12.81 2.56 3.64
CA GLU A 107 12.62 3.64 4.62
C GLU A 107 11.74 3.21 5.81
N VAL A 108 10.76 2.36 5.60
CA VAL A 108 9.94 1.81 6.71
C VAL A 108 10.74 0.80 7.54
N ILE A 109 11.61 0.00 6.92
CA ILE A 109 12.52 -0.88 7.68
C ILE A 109 13.50 -0.06 8.51
N GLU A 110 14.02 1.06 7.97
CA GLU A 110 14.86 2.02 8.72
C GLU A 110 14.12 2.57 9.95
N PHE A 111 12.87 2.99 9.77
CA PHE A 111 12.04 3.44 10.90
C PHE A 111 11.86 2.34 11.95
N CYS A 112 11.74 1.09 11.54
CA CYS A 112 11.58 -0.07 12.41
C CYS A 112 12.83 -0.43 13.22
N ILE A 113 14.02 0.11 12.91
CA ILE A 113 15.20 0.06 13.77
C ILE A 113 14.91 0.74 15.12
N GLY A 114 14.01 1.75 15.11
CA GLY A 114 13.52 2.43 16.30
C GLY A 114 12.48 1.66 17.13
N ALA A 115 12.16 0.41 16.79
CA ALA A 115 11.18 -0.41 17.51
C ALA A 115 11.32 -0.42 19.03
N PRO A 116 12.56 -0.46 19.63
CA PRO A 116 12.68 -0.39 21.08
C PRO A 116 12.04 0.86 21.70
N GLN A 117 12.02 1.99 20.99
CA GLN A 117 11.36 3.22 21.45
C GLN A 117 9.85 3.16 21.26
N MET A 118 9.38 2.59 20.15
CA MET A 118 7.95 2.45 19.83
C MET A 118 7.24 1.46 20.74
N LEU A 119 7.96 0.49 21.30
CA LEU A 119 7.42 -0.56 22.17
C LEU A 119 7.45 -0.21 23.65
N LYS A 120 7.91 0.99 24.03
CA LYS A 120 7.85 1.45 25.42
C LYS A 120 6.40 1.53 25.89
N GLY A 121 6.21 1.15 27.19
CA GLY A 121 4.97 1.38 27.91
C GLY A 121 5.06 2.62 28.80
N GLU A 122 3.99 2.85 29.54
CA GLU A 122 3.86 3.95 30.50
C GLU A 122 3.98 3.38 31.93
N PHE A 123 4.47 4.20 32.85
CA PHE A 123 4.57 3.87 34.27
C PHE A 123 4.01 5.01 35.13
N THR A 124 3.18 4.66 36.12
CA THR A 124 2.66 5.58 37.13
C THR A 124 3.04 5.05 38.49
N ASP A 125 3.94 5.77 39.16
CA ASP A 125 4.29 5.54 40.54
C ASP A 125 3.14 6.00 41.44
N SER A 126 2.84 5.23 42.45
CA SER A 126 1.84 5.59 43.44
C SER A 126 0.48 5.99 42.85
N ALA A 127 0.00 5.21 41.89
CA ALA A 127 -1.33 5.40 41.31
C ALA A 127 -2.47 5.26 42.33
N GLY A 128 -2.20 4.70 43.46
CA GLY A 128 -3.03 4.59 44.68
C GLY A 128 -2.16 4.25 45.87
N PRO A 129 -2.70 4.20 47.10
CA PRO A 129 -1.92 3.89 48.29
C PRO A 129 -1.20 2.52 48.19
N GLY A 130 0.14 2.56 48.00
CA GLY A 130 0.99 1.39 47.81
C GLY A 130 0.76 0.63 46.52
N ILE A 131 0.22 1.28 45.47
CA ILE A 131 -0.10 0.68 44.16
C ILE A 131 0.65 1.42 43.05
N ASP A 132 1.42 0.68 42.27
CA ASP A 132 2.00 1.15 41.01
C ASP A 132 1.24 0.57 39.82
N MET A 133 1.20 1.31 38.72
CA MET A 133 0.63 0.85 37.48
C MET A 133 1.61 1.02 36.33
N TYR A 134 1.69 0.03 35.45
CA TYR A 134 2.45 0.17 34.23
C TYR A 134 1.80 -0.60 33.08
N SER A 135 2.09 -0.13 31.87
CA SER A 135 1.66 -0.80 30.65
C SER A 135 2.85 -1.37 29.90
N MET A 136 2.61 -2.41 29.12
CA MET A 136 3.58 -2.96 28.20
C MET A 136 2.90 -3.32 26.87
N ARG A 137 3.64 -3.17 25.76
CA ARG A 137 3.21 -3.63 24.44
C ARG A 137 3.73 -5.04 24.20
N GLN A 138 2.84 -5.93 23.83
CA GLN A 138 3.16 -7.30 23.48
C GLN A 138 2.74 -7.60 22.04
N PRO A 139 3.47 -8.47 21.30
CA PRO A 139 3.07 -8.91 19.97
C PRO A 139 1.70 -9.60 20.01
N LEU A 140 1.00 -9.56 18.88
CA LEU A 140 -0.27 -10.26 18.72
C LEU A 140 -0.09 -11.78 18.62
N GLY A 141 1.01 -12.23 18.03
CA GLY A 141 1.31 -13.62 17.72
C GLY A 141 1.60 -13.84 16.24
N VAL A 142 0.80 -14.64 15.56
CA VAL A 142 0.86 -14.77 14.09
C VAL A 142 -0.05 -13.73 13.45
N VAL A 143 0.48 -13.02 12.47
CA VAL A 143 -0.27 -12.01 11.70
C VAL A 143 -0.15 -12.28 10.20
N ALA A 144 -1.04 -11.73 9.41
CA ALA A 144 -1.00 -11.88 7.96
C ALA A 144 -0.91 -10.54 7.22
N GLY A 145 -0.23 -10.55 6.08
CA GLY A 145 -0.19 -9.48 5.10
C GLY A 145 -0.61 -9.99 3.73
N ILE A 146 -1.61 -9.35 3.13
CA ILE A 146 -2.06 -9.64 1.77
C ILE A 146 -1.77 -8.39 0.95
N THR A 147 -0.89 -8.51 -0.06
CA THR A 147 -0.33 -7.36 -0.77
C THR A 147 -0.64 -7.36 -2.26
N PRO A 148 -0.80 -6.17 -2.87
CA PRO A 148 -1.14 -6.01 -4.28
C PRO A 148 0.10 -6.13 -5.18
N PHE A 149 -0.16 -6.13 -6.49
CA PHE A 149 0.89 -6.22 -7.51
C PHE A 149 1.63 -4.90 -7.77
N ASN A 150 0.98 -3.75 -7.57
CA ASN A 150 1.51 -2.48 -8.06
C ASN A 150 2.73 -1.94 -7.29
N PHE A 151 2.98 -2.44 -6.08
CA PHE A 151 4.17 -2.16 -5.27
C PHE A 151 4.64 -3.42 -4.53
N PRO A 152 5.23 -4.38 -5.25
CA PRO A 152 5.56 -5.70 -4.70
C PRO A 152 6.79 -5.71 -3.77
N ALA A 153 7.50 -4.60 -3.62
CA ALA A 153 8.53 -4.40 -2.60
C ALA A 153 8.02 -3.52 -1.45
N MET A 154 7.48 -2.35 -1.77
CA MET A 154 7.09 -1.32 -0.81
C MET A 154 6.01 -1.83 0.16
N ILE A 155 4.90 -2.34 -0.36
CA ILE A 155 3.76 -2.74 0.47
C ILE A 155 4.08 -3.96 1.37
N PRO A 156 4.77 -5.01 0.89
CA PRO A 156 5.29 -6.06 1.77
C PRO A 156 6.16 -5.52 2.89
N LEU A 157 7.15 -4.68 2.60
CA LEU A 157 8.06 -4.11 3.60
C LEU A 157 7.33 -3.22 4.61
N TRP A 158 6.28 -2.48 4.18
CA TRP A 158 5.45 -1.67 5.08
C TRP A 158 4.69 -2.51 6.12
N LYS A 159 4.34 -3.75 5.76
CA LYS A 159 3.69 -4.69 6.67
C LYS A 159 4.70 -5.49 7.49
N MET A 160 5.74 -6.01 6.84
CA MET A 160 6.77 -6.82 7.46
C MET A 160 7.54 -6.05 8.55
N GLY A 161 7.95 -4.83 8.26
CA GLY A 161 8.77 -4.03 9.18
C GLY A 161 8.16 -3.91 10.59
N PRO A 162 6.98 -3.30 10.76
CA PRO A 162 6.33 -3.17 12.05
C PRO A 162 5.94 -4.52 12.67
N ALA A 163 5.48 -5.48 11.87
CA ALA A 163 5.07 -6.79 12.37
C ALA A 163 6.24 -7.56 12.99
N LEU A 164 7.33 -7.73 12.24
CA LEU A 164 8.50 -8.52 12.67
C LEU A 164 9.27 -7.83 13.80
N SER A 165 9.48 -6.52 13.70
CA SER A 165 10.19 -5.77 14.74
C SER A 165 9.42 -5.71 16.07
N SER A 166 8.09 -5.83 16.04
CA SER A 166 7.25 -5.96 17.23
C SER A 166 7.26 -7.37 17.85
N GLY A 167 7.85 -8.37 17.17
CA GLY A 167 7.96 -9.75 17.68
C GLY A 167 6.85 -10.69 17.22
N ASN A 168 6.10 -10.35 16.18
CA ASN A 168 5.16 -11.26 15.54
C ASN A 168 5.86 -12.17 14.54
N ALA A 169 5.26 -13.32 14.26
CA ALA A 169 5.50 -14.06 13.02
C ALA A 169 4.47 -13.63 11.97
N MET A 170 4.85 -13.72 10.69
CA MET A 170 4.02 -13.22 9.61
C MET A 170 3.86 -14.20 8.46
N ILE A 171 2.61 -14.39 8.05
CA ILE A 171 2.24 -15.00 6.77
C ILE A 171 2.06 -13.87 5.76
N LEU A 172 2.91 -13.80 4.76
CA LEU A 172 2.80 -12.86 3.65
C LEU A 172 2.22 -13.58 2.44
N LYS A 173 1.05 -13.16 1.98
CA LYS A 173 0.47 -13.59 0.70
C LYS A 173 0.62 -12.44 -0.31
N PRO A 174 1.63 -12.49 -1.18
CA PRO A 174 1.81 -11.48 -2.22
C PRO A 174 0.81 -11.69 -3.38
N SER A 175 0.82 -10.75 -4.34
CA SER A 175 0.12 -10.94 -5.61
C SER A 175 0.73 -12.12 -6.38
N GLU A 176 -0.12 -12.89 -7.02
CA GLU A 176 0.29 -13.97 -7.94
C GLU A 176 0.83 -13.44 -9.27
N ARG A 177 0.73 -12.15 -9.54
CA ARG A 177 1.17 -11.52 -10.80
C ARG A 177 2.66 -11.22 -10.82
N ASP A 178 3.25 -10.92 -9.65
CA ASP A 178 4.64 -10.51 -9.50
C ASP A 178 5.24 -11.00 -8.16
N PRO A 179 5.33 -12.34 -7.99
CA PRO A 179 5.67 -12.96 -6.72
C PRO A 179 7.17 -12.98 -6.40
N SER A 180 8.06 -12.70 -7.36
CA SER A 180 9.51 -12.88 -7.18
C SER A 180 10.10 -11.97 -6.14
N VAL A 181 9.73 -10.69 -6.13
CA VAL A 181 10.30 -9.72 -5.17
C VAL A 181 9.97 -10.07 -3.73
N PRO A 182 8.72 -10.39 -3.33
CA PRO A 182 8.42 -10.85 -1.97
C PRO A 182 9.21 -12.09 -1.54
N LEU A 183 9.48 -13.03 -2.45
CA LEU A 183 10.33 -14.19 -2.18
C LEU A 183 11.79 -13.79 -1.93
N MET A 184 12.33 -12.87 -2.73
CA MET A 184 13.68 -12.30 -2.52
C MET A 184 13.78 -11.54 -1.20
N LEU A 185 12.75 -10.79 -0.82
CA LEU A 185 12.69 -10.10 0.48
C LEU A 185 12.76 -11.07 1.65
N ALA A 186 12.11 -12.25 1.53
CA ALA A 186 12.18 -13.28 2.57
C ALA A 186 13.58 -13.88 2.69
N GLU A 187 14.30 -14.10 1.57
CA GLU A 187 15.71 -14.53 1.56
C GLU A 187 16.60 -13.51 2.27
N LEU A 188 16.42 -12.22 1.98
CA LEU A 188 17.17 -11.15 2.63
C LEU A 188 16.86 -11.04 4.13
N CYS A 189 15.63 -11.30 4.55
CA CYS A 189 15.26 -11.37 5.96
C CYS A 189 16.01 -12.49 6.68
N GLN A 190 16.10 -13.69 6.08
CA GLN A 190 16.88 -14.80 6.65
C GLN A 190 18.37 -14.46 6.70
N GLU A 191 18.95 -13.91 5.63
CA GLU A 191 20.35 -13.45 5.60
C GLU A 191 20.63 -12.39 6.69
N ALA A 192 19.65 -11.52 6.97
CA ALA A 192 19.74 -10.54 8.05
C ALA A 192 19.72 -11.18 9.45
N GLY A 193 19.33 -12.45 9.55
CA GLY A 193 19.30 -13.22 10.79
C GLY A 193 17.88 -13.33 11.41
N LEU A 194 16.84 -13.15 10.61
CA LEU A 194 15.48 -13.49 11.02
C LEU A 194 15.38 -15.02 11.15
N PRO A 195 14.91 -15.57 12.28
CA PRO A 195 14.80 -17.02 12.43
C PRO A 195 13.84 -17.65 11.43
N ASP A 196 14.13 -18.89 11.04
CA ASP A 196 13.25 -19.67 10.17
C ASP A 196 11.85 -19.78 10.76
N GLY A 197 10.82 -19.72 9.92
CA GLY A 197 9.43 -19.77 10.32
C GLY A 197 8.82 -18.45 10.75
N VAL A 198 9.60 -17.45 11.13
CA VAL A 198 9.08 -16.12 11.57
C VAL A 198 8.46 -15.35 10.40
N LEU A 199 8.98 -15.49 9.21
CA LEU A 199 8.38 -14.99 7.97
C LEU A 199 8.14 -16.15 7.02
N GLN A 200 6.89 -16.31 6.60
CA GLN A 200 6.46 -17.27 5.58
C GLN A 200 5.87 -16.51 4.41
N VAL A 201 6.29 -16.79 3.18
CA VAL A 201 5.67 -16.25 1.97
C VAL A 201 4.90 -17.37 1.28
N VAL A 202 3.58 -17.27 1.33
CA VAL A 202 2.66 -18.27 0.79
C VAL A 202 1.94 -17.66 -0.41
N ASN A 203 2.36 -18.06 -1.61
CA ASN A 203 1.68 -17.64 -2.84
C ASN A 203 0.33 -18.35 -2.93
N GLY A 204 -0.68 -17.66 -3.43
CA GLY A 204 -2.04 -18.22 -3.50
C GLY A 204 -3.07 -17.21 -3.99
N ASP A 205 -4.23 -17.74 -4.27
CA ASP A 205 -5.41 -17.02 -4.73
C ASP A 205 -6.45 -16.82 -3.60
N LYS A 206 -7.74 -16.79 -3.94
CA LYS A 206 -8.84 -16.64 -2.99
C LYS A 206 -8.85 -17.74 -1.92
N GLU A 207 -8.45 -18.99 -2.25
CA GLU A 207 -8.41 -20.09 -1.29
C GLU A 207 -7.43 -19.81 -0.14
N ALA A 208 -6.24 -19.30 -0.46
CA ALA A 208 -5.27 -18.90 0.55
C ALA A 208 -5.76 -17.69 1.37
N VAL A 209 -6.43 -16.71 0.74
CA VAL A 209 -7.04 -15.56 1.44
C VAL A 209 -8.09 -16.04 2.44
N ASP A 210 -8.99 -16.91 2.01
CA ASP A 210 -10.04 -17.45 2.86
C ASP A 210 -9.46 -18.29 4.02
N GLY A 211 -8.43 -19.09 3.77
CA GLY A 211 -7.73 -19.83 4.81
C GLY A 211 -7.07 -18.93 5.85
N ILE A 212 -6.49 -17.80 5.45
CA ILE A 212 -5.96 -16.77 6.35
C ILE A 212 -7.08 -16.20 7.23
N LEU A 213 -8.23 -15.88 6.65
CA LEU A 213 -9.36 -15.27 7.34
C LEU A 213 -10.05 -16.24 8.31
N ASP A 214 -10.07 -17.53 7.99
CA ASP A 214 -10.70 -18.57 8.81
C ASP A 214 -9.78 -19.11 9.92
N SER A 215 -8.46 -18.95 9.79
CA SER A 215 -7.51 -19.47 10.79
C SER A 215 -7.70 -18.80 12.15
N GLU A 216 -7.91 -19.60 13.20
CA GLU A 216 -7.97 -19.11 14.60
C GLU A 216 -6.60 -18.64 15.13
N VAL A 217 -5.51 -19.07 14.49
CA VAL A 217 -4.13 -18.74 14.90
C VAL A 217 -3.76 -17.31 14.50
N ILE A 218 -4.22 -16.87 13.33
CA ILE A 218 -3.94 -15.52 12.81
C ILE A 218 -4.76 -14.48 13.57
N GLN A 219 -4.08 -13.52 14.20
CA GLN A 219 -4.67 -12.51 15.08
C GLN A 219 -4.96 -11.16 14.39
N ALA A 220 -4.29 -10.88 13.27
CA ALA A 220 -4.47 -9.65 12.52
C ALA A 220 -4.20 -9.86 11.04
N VAL A 221 -4.92 -9.11 10.20
CA VAL A 221 -4.76 -9.09 8.74
C VAL A 221 -4.58 -7.67 8.25
N GLY A 222 -3.47 -7.41 7.55
CA GLY A 222 -3.24 -6.19 6.80
C GLY A 222 -3.42 -6.45 5.30
N PHE A 223 -4.28 -5.68 4.64
CA PHE A 223 -4.58 -5.82 3.21
C PHE A 223 -4.42 -4.49 2.47
N VAL A 224 -3.98 -4.57 1.23
CA VAL A 224 -4.08 -3.49 0.23
C VAL A 224 -4.52 -4.09 -1.10
N GLY A 225 -5.51 -3.49 -1.74
CA GLY A 225 -6.02 -3.94 -3.04
C GLY A 225 -7.31 -3.23 -3.45
N SER A 226 -8.15 -3.87 -4.26
CA SER A 226 -9.41 -3.29 -4.71
C SER A 226 -10.43 -3.17 -3.57
N THR A 227 -11.30 -2.16 -3.62
CA THR A 227 -12.30 -1.88 -2.59
C THR A 227 -13.24 -3.04 -2.28
N PRO A 228 -13.80 -3.78 -3.26
CA PRO A 228 -14.67 -4.92 -2.94
C PRO A 228 -13.95 -6.01 -2.14
N ILE A 229 -12.67 -6.23 -2.44
CA ILE A 229 -11.86 -7.22 -1.70
C ILE A 229 -11.45 -6.69 -0.32
N ALA A 230 -11.11 -5.39 -0.22
CA ALA A 230 -10.82 -4.75 1.08
C ALA A 230 -12.01 -4.87 2.04
N GLN A 231 -13.21 -4.60 1.56
CA GLN A 231 -14.45 -4.73 2.32
C GLN A 231 -14.70 -6.19 2.72
N TYR A 232 -14.61 -7.12 1.78
CA TYR A 232 -14.76 -8.56 2.04
C TYR A 232 -13.82 -9.06 3.14
N ILE A 233 -12.54 -8.71 3.04
CA ILE A 233 -11.52 -9.11 4.02
C ILE A 233 -11.82 -8.49 5.38
N TYR A 234 -12.16 -7.20 5.42
CA TYR A 234 -12.49 -6.50 6.66
C TYR A 234 -13.68 -7.12 7.38
N GLU A 235 -14.79 -7.32 6.67
CA GLU A 235 -16.01 -7.91 7.23
C GLU A 235 -15.77 -9.31 7.79
N ARG A 236 -15.06 -10.16 7.03
CA ARG A 236 -14.77 -11.53 7.43
C ARG A 236 -13.75 -11.62 8.58
N ALA A 237 -12.72 -10.79 8.57
CA ALA A 237 -11.76 -10.68 9.67
C ALA A 237 -12.45 -10.20 10.96
N ALA A 238 -13.33 -9.20 10.87
CA ALA A 238 -14.10 -8.71 12.01
C ALA A 238 -15.04 -9.78 12.57
N ALA A 239 -15.71 -10.55 11.71
CA ALA A 239 -16.60 -11.64 12.11
C ALA A 239 -15.88 -12.77 12.88
N THR A 240 -14.58 -12.95 12.64
CA THR A 240 -13.73 -13.94 13.33
C THR A 240 -12.89 -13.33 14.47
N GLY A 241 -13.15 -12.06 14.83
CA GLY A 241 -12.47 -11.36 15.93
C GLY A 241 -11.02 -10.97 15.65
N LYS A 242 -10.58 -11.02 14.38
CA LYS A 242 -9.25 -10.58 13.98
C LYS A 242 -9.20 -9.06 13.89
N ARG A 243 -8.06 -8.48 14.23
CA ARG A 243 -7.78 -7.09 13.90
C ARG A 243 -7.55 -6.97 12.39
N ALA A 244 -8.16 -5.96 11.76
CA ALA A 244 -8.04 -5.75 10.33
C ALA A 244 -7.65 -4.31 9.99
N GLN A 245 -6.82 -4.18 8.95
CA GLN A 245 -6.37 -2.93 8.36
C GLN A 245 -6.40 -3.14 6.84
N CYS A 246 -7.48 -2.69 6.19
CA CYS A 246 -7.74 -2.97 4.79
C CYS A 246 -7.86 -1.68 4.00
N PHE A 247 -6.93 -1.47 3.07
CA PHE A 247 -6.93 -0.30 2.19
C PHE A 247 -7.45 -0.69 0.80
N GLY A 248 -8.46 0.07 0.37
CA GLY A 248 -9.15 -0.11 -0.90
C GLY A 248 -8.65 0.82 -2.00
N GLY A 249 -9.50 1.02 -2.99
CA GLY A 249 -9.25 1.88 -4.14
C GLY A 249 -9.27 3.38 -3.81
N ALA A 250 -9.01 4.17 -4.84
CA ALA A 250 -8.88 5.61 -4.75
C ALA A 250 -9.44 6.30 -6.01
N LYS A 251 -9.79 7.58 -5.87
CA LYS A 251 -10.06 8.51 -6.96
C LYS A 251 -9.53 9.87 -6.55
N ASN A 252 -8.22 10.03 -6.66
CA ASN A 252 -7.54 11.20 -6.10
C ASN A 252 -7.76 12.43 -6.97
N HIS A 253 -8.20 13.51 -6.34
CA HIS A 253 -8.48 14.80 -6.96
C HIS A 253 -7.31 15.76 -6.70
N MET A 254 -6.91 16.50 -7.72
CA MET A 254 -6.00 17.62 -7.59
C MET A 254 -6.75 18.89 -7.97
N ILE A 255 -6.94 19.80 -7.01
CA ILE A 255 -7.58 21.10 -7.24
C ILE A 255 -6.52 22.09 -7.69
N ILE A 256 -6.80 22.83 -8.76
CA ILE A 256 -5.91 23.84 -9.32
C ILE A 256 -6.61 25.21 -9.23
N MET A 257 -6.13 26.07 -8.31
CA MET A 257 -6.66 27.40 -8.12
C MET A 257 -6.19 28.36 -9.22
N PRO A 258 -6.93 29.47 -9.51
CA PRO A 258 -6.55 30.43 -10.54
C PRO A 258 -5.18 31.09 -10.34
N ASP A 259 -4.72 31.18 -9.10
CA ASP A 259 -3.42 31.76 -8.69
C ASP A 259 -2.26 30.74 -8.72
N ALA A 260 -2.56 29.47 -9.02
CA ALA A 260 -1.54 28.42 -9.09
C ALA A 260 -0.52 28.65 -10.22
N ASP A 261 0.67 28.15 -10.03
CA ASP A 261 1.64 28.00 -11.12
C ASP A 261 1.19 26.85 -12.04
N LEU A 262 0.62 27.21 -13.19
CA LEU A 262 0.04 26.23 -14.10
C LEU A 262 1.09 25.33 -14.80
N ASP A 263 2.34 25.78 -14.95
CA ASP A 263 3.40 24.93 -15.48
C ASP A 263 3.77 23.86 -14.44
N GLN A 264 3.97 24.27 -13.19
CA GLN A 264 4.23 23.35 -12.09
C GLN A 264 3.05 22.36 -11.89
N ALA A 265 1.81 22.86 -11.97
CA ALA A 265 0.62 22.02 -11.84
C ALA A 265 0.50 21.00 -12.97
N ALA A 266 0.79 21.41 -14.23
CA ALA A 266 0.76 20.52 -15.39
C ALA A 266 1.86 19.45 -15.31
N ASP A 267 3.10 19.81 -14.95
CA ASP A 267 4.19 18.85 -14.75
C ASP A 267 3.86 17.85 -13.63
N ALA A 268 3.29 18.33 -12.53
CA ALA A 268 2.83 17.52 -11.41
C ALA A 268 1.72 16.53 -11.81
N LEU A 269 0.73 16.98 -12.58
CA LEU A 269 -0.37 16.14 -13.08
C LEU A 269 0.14 15.05 -14.02
N VAL A 270 1.06 15.38 -14.92
CA VAL A 270 1.62 14.39 -15.85
C VAL A 270 2.39 13.31 -15.09
N GLY A 271 3.28 13.68 -14.19
CA GLY A 271 4.02 12.71 -13.38
C GLY A 271 3.13 11.87 -12.47
N ALA A 272 2.11 12.49 -11.85
CA ALA A 272 1.21 11.82 -10.92
C ALA A 272 0.11 10.98 -11.60
N GLY A 273 -0.30 11.36 -12.80
CA GLY A 273 -1.37 10.66 -13.53
C GLY A 273 -0.89 9.50 -14.38
N TYR A 274 0.31 9.61 -14.97
CA TYR A 274 0.81 8.63 -15.95
C TYR A 274 1.98 7.78 -15.46
N GLY A 275 2.67 8.19 -14.39
CA GLY A 275 3.74 7.38 -13.80
C GLY A 275 3.29 5.97 -13.48
N ALA A 276 4.12 4.95 -13.75
CA ALA A 276 3.79 3.52 -13.68
C ALA A 276 2.48 3.16 -14.43
N ALA A 277 2.25 3.75 -15.61
CA ALA A 277 1.02 3.59 -16.40
C ALA A 277 -0.27 3.89 -15.60
N GLY A 278 -0.21 4.76 -14.57
CA GLY A 278 -1.34 5.08 -13.70
C GLY A 278 -1.69 4.01 -12.66
N GLU A 279 -0.92 2.92 -12.55
CA GLU A 279 -1.16 1.82 -11.60
C GLU A 279 -0.64 2.12 -10.19
N ARG A 280 -0.93 3.32 -9.68
CA ARG A 280 -0.59 3.77 -8.32
C ARG A 280 -1.83 4.13 -7.53
N CYS A 281 -1.93 3.67 -6.28
CA CYS A 281 -3.02 4.02 -5.37
C CYS A 281 -3.10 5.53 -5.08
N MET A 282 -1.98 6.24 -5.23
CA MET A 282 -1.89 7.69 -5.05
C MET A 282 -1.82 8.47 -6.36
N ALA A 283 -2.00 7.83 -7.52
CA ALA A 283 -2.08 8.52 -8.81
C ALA A 283 -3.21 9.57 -8.76
N ILE A 284 -2.94 10.74 -9.34
CA ILE A 284 -3.99 11.72 -9.57
C ILE A 284 -4.79 11.31 -10.81
N SER A 285 -6.05 11.01 -10.60
CA SER A 285 -6.98 10.58 -11.66
C SER A 285 -7.94 11.69 -12.09
N VAL A 286 -8.11 12.74 -11.26
CA VAL A 286 -9.01 13.85 -11.52
C VAL A 286 -8.30 15.18 -11.28
N ALA A 287 -8.18 16.00 -12.31
CA ALA A 287 -7.78 17.40 -12.22
C ALA A 287 -9.05 18.27 -12.09
N VAL A 288 -9.07 19.17 -11.11
CA VAL A 288 -10.20 20.07 -10.85
C VAL A 288 -9.72 21.52 -10.93
N PRO A 289 -9.60 22.10 -12.15
CA PRO A 289 -9.30 23.52 -12.31
C PRO A 289 -10.51 24.36 -11.89
N VAL A 290 -10.24 25.45 -11.16
CA VAL A 290 -11.25 26.40 -10.71
C VAL A 290 -11.34 27.57 -11.70
N GLY A 291 -12.49 27.70 -12.36
CA GLY A 291 -12.76 28.70 -13.41
C GLY A 291 -12.42 28.20 -14.82
N GLU A 292 -13.24 28.60 -15.80
CA GLU A 292 -13.08 28.18 -17.21
C GLU A 292 -11.72 28.60 -17.79
N GLU A 293 -11.26 29.85 -17.52
CA GLU A 293 -9.97 30.32 -18.00
C GLU A 293 -8.81 29.46 -17.45
N THR A 294 -8.87 29.09 -16.15
CA THR A 294 -7.87 28.22 -15.53
C THR A 294 -7.86 26.86 -16.21
N ALA A 295 -9.05 26.31 -16.51
CA ALA A 295 -9.21 25.01 -17.17
C ALA A 295 -8.62 25.05 -18.59
N ASP A 296 -8.98 26.04 -19.41
CA ASP A 296 -8.49 26.16 -20.77
C ASP A 296 -6.96 26.27 -20.82
N ARG A 297 -6.38 27.14 -19.99
CA ARG A 297 -4.93 27.31 -19.88
C ARG A 297 -4.21 26.05 -19.37
N LEU A 298 -4.85 25.29 -18.46
CA LEU A 298 -4.30 24.02 -17.97
C LEU A 298 -4.28 22.96 -19.08
N ILE A 299 -5.38 22.82 -19.83
CA ILE A 299 -5.47 21.88 -20.98
C ILE A 299 -4.43 22.24 -22.05
N GLU A 300 -4.27 23.50 -22.39
CA GLU A 300 -3.24 23.98 -23.35
C GLU A 300 -1.82 23.56 -22.92
N LYS A 301 -1.55 23.47 -21.61
CA LYS A 301 -0.26 23.05 -21.08
C LYS A 301 -0.13 21.52 -20.96
N LEU A 302 -1.20 20.82 -20.65
CA LEU A 302 -1.23 19.36 -20.49
C LEU A 302 -1.05 18.63 -21.81
N VAL A 303 -1.79 19.02 -22.86
CA VAL A 303 -1.79 18.32 -24.15
C VAL A 303 -0.37 18.10 -24.70
N PRO A 304 0.48 19.13 -24.89
CA PRO A 304 1.81 18.91 -25.46
C PRO A 304 2.77 18.14 -24.54
N ARG A 305 2.49 18.10 -23.24
CA ARG A 305 3.26 17.29 -22.27
C ARG A 305 2.90 15.81 -22.35
N ILE A 306 1.60 15.54 -22.45
CA ILE A 306 1.06 14.17 -22.54
C ILE A 306 1.42 13.53 -23.88
N GLU A 307 1.31 14.26 -24.97
CA GLU A 307 1.68 13.78 -26.34
C GLU A 307 3.18 13.46 -26.47
N LYS A 308 4.03 14.07 -25.64
CA LYS A 308 5.48 13.79 -25.61
C LYS A 308 5.85 12.58 -24.78
N LEU A 309 4.93 12.02 -24.01
CA LEU A 309 5.21 10.85 -23.17
C LEU A 309 5.67 9.66 -24.03
N LYS A 310 6.76 9.06 -23.61
CA LYS A 310 7.37 7.90 -24.25
C LYS A 310 6.97 6.64 -23.51
N VAL A 311 6.17 5.84 -24.17
CA VAL A 311 5.71 4.54 -23.66
C VAL A 311 6.62 3.45 -24.20
N GLY A 312 7.12 2.56 -23.33
CA GLY A 312 8.00 1.50 -23.78
C GLY A 312 8.41 0.53 -22.69
N PRO A 313 9.17 -0.54 -23.02
CA PRO A 313 9.61 -1.51 -22.03
C PRO A 313 10.70 -0.91 -21.12
N TYR A 314 10.79 -1.39 -19.89
CA TYR A 314 11.80 -0.94 -18.92
C TYR A 314 13.24 -1.13 -19.43
N THR A 315 13.45 -2.09 -20.34
CA THR A 315 14.76 -2.36 -20.97
C THR A 315 15.25 -1.22 -21.89
N ALA A 316 14.36 -0.28 -22.25
CA ALA A 316 14.74 0.92 -22.98
C ALA A 316 15.40 1.99 -22.06
N GLY A 317 15.51 1.74 -20.76
CA GLY A 317 16.16 2.61 -19.77
C GLY A 317 15.47 3.96 -19.65
N ASP A 318 16.25 5.05 -19.54
CA ASP A 318 15.76 6.42 -19.34
C ASP A 318 15.07 7.01 -20.59
N ALA A 319 14.94 6.23 -21.67
CA ALA A 319 14.29 6.67 -22.90
C ALA A 319 12.75 6.61 -22.81
N VAL A 320 12.19 6.03 -21.74
CA VAL A 320 10.75 5.85 -21.57
C VAL A 320 10.27 6.44 -20.26
N ASP A 321 9.05 7.00 -20.26
CA ASP A 321 8.43 7.62 -19.11
C ASP A 321 7.60 6.62 -18.30
N TYR A 322 6.93 5.67 -18.99
CA TYR A 322 6.21 4.58 -18.32
C TYR A 322 6.14 3.32 -19.20
N GLY A 323 5.93 2.19 -18.53
CA GLY A 323 5.84 0.86 -19.12
C GLY A 323 4.42 0.39 -19.41
N PRO A 324 4.22 -0.92 -19.69
CA PRO A 324 2.90 -1.52 -19.86
C PRO A 324 2.14 -1.59 -18.53
N VAL A 325 0.83 -1.85 -18.59
CA VAL A 325 0.04 -2.32 -17.43
C VAL A 325 0.29 -3.81 -17.20
N VAL A 326 0.00 -4.29 -15.99
CA VAL A 326 0.45 -5.62 -15.55
C VAL A 326 -0.26 -6.81 -16.23
N THR A 327 -1.48 -6.63 -16.77
CA THR A 327 -2.25 -7.72 -17.39
C THR A 327 -3.04 -7.26 -18.62
N ALA A 328 -3.30 -8.20 -19.54
CA ALA A 328 -4.21 -7.99 -20.67
C ALA A 328 -5.63 -7.61 -20.20
N ALA A 329 -6.10 -8.18 -19.09
CA ALA A 329 -7.41 -7.85 -18.52
C ALA A 329 -7.48 -6.41 -18.03
N ALA A 330 -6.39 -5.89 -17.42
CA ALA A 330 -6.29 -4.47 -17.05
C ALA A 330 -6.35 -3.57 -18.28
N LYS A 331 -5.57 -3.87 -19.33
CA LYS A 331 -5.61 -3.15 -20.61
C LYS A 331 -7.02 -3.09 -21.19
N ALA A 332 -7.69 -4.23 -21.32
CA ALA A 332 -9.06 -4.31 -21.85
C ALA A 332 -10.07 -3.50 -21.00
N ASN A 333 -9.94 -3.54 -19.66
CA ASN A 333 -10.82 -2.76 -18.78
C ASN A 333 -10.59 -1.26 -18.90
N ILE A 334 -9.34 -0.82 -19.02
CA ILE A 334 -8.99 0.59 -19.25
C ILE A 334 -9.59 1.08 -20.57
N GLU A 335 -9.39 0.35 -21.66
CA GLU A 335 -9.92 0.68 -22.98
C GLU A 335 -11.47 0.75 -22.97
N ARG A 336 -12.13 -0.18 -22.27
CA ARG A 336 -13.59 -0.17 -22.06
C ARG A 336 -14.05 1.08 -21.32
N LEU A 337 -13.37 1.46 -20.24
CA LEU A 337 -13.72 2.65 -19.46
C LEU A 337 -13.45 3.94 -20.26
N VAL A 338 -12.36 4.01 -21.01
CA VAL A 338 -12.10 5.12 -21.94
C VAL A 338 -13.24 5.27 -22.94
N GLN A 339 -13.68 4.17 -23.55
CA GLN A 339 -14.82 4.20 -24.47
C GLN A 339 -16.10 4.66 -23.78
N SER A 340 -16.36 4.21 -22.54
CA SER A 340 -17.56 4.65 -21.81
C SER A 340 -17.55 6.17 -21.54
N GLY A 341 -16.38 6.76 -21.30
CA GLY A 341 -16.26 8.21 -21.17
C GLY A 341 -16.68 8.97 -22.42
N VAL A 342 -16.24 8.48 -23.58
CA VAL A 342 -16.65 9.02 -24.89
C VAL A 342 -18.16 8.86 -25.11
N ASP A 343 -18.69 7.69 -24.85
CA ASP A 343 -20.12 7.38 -25.04
C ASP A 343 -21.02 8.21 -24.11
N GLN A 344 -20.52 8.57 -22.93
CA GLN A 344 -21.21 9.44 -21.94
C GLN A 344 -21.02 10.93 -22.21
N GLY A 345 -20.26 11.30 -23.26
CA GLY A 345 -20.14 12.67 -23.73
C GLY A 345 -18.98 13.49 -23.14
N ALA A 346 -18.01 12.85 -22.47
CA ALA A 346 -16.77 13.50 -22.09
C ALA A 346 -15.93 13.82 -23.36
N GLU A 347 -15.22 14.94 -23.33
CA GLU A 347 -14.34 15.34 -24.43
C GLU A 347 -12.98 14.63 -24.31
N LEU A 348 -12.68 13.70 -25.22
CA LEU A 348 -11.40 13.01 -25.28
C LEU A 348 -10.37 13.91 -25.99
N VAL A 349 -9.57 14.64 -25.24
CA VAL A 349 -8.61 15.64 -25.75
C VAL A 349 -7.32 15.00 -26.24
N VAL A 350 -6.82 13.99 -25.51
CA VAL A 350 -5.71 13.13 -25.97
C VAL A 350 -6.22 11.70 -26.01
N ASP A 351 -6.16 11.11 -27.20
CA ASP A 351 -6.67 9.76 -27.48
C ASP A 351 -5.53 8.76 -27.66
N GLY A 352 -5.31 7.95 -26.65
CA GLY A 352 -4.31 6.87 -26.69
C GLY A 352 -4.87 5.52 -27.13
N ARG A 353 -6.13 5.44 -27.60
CA ARG A 353 -6.72 4.18 -28.07
C ARG A 353 -5.99 3.68 -29.32
N GLY A 354 -5.85 2.36 -29.42
CA GLY A 354 -5.15 1.73 -30.51
C GLY A 354 -3.62 1.90 -30.47
N PHE A 355 -3.08 2.37 -29.33
CA PHE A 355 -1.63 2.44 -29.16
C PHE A 355 -1.01 1.05 -29.34
N SER A 356 0.00 0.96 -30.21
CA SER A 356 0.79 -0.24 -30.46
C SER A 356 2.26 0.13 -30.51
N LEU A 357 3.09 -0.67 -29.86
CA LEU A 357 4.53 -0.47 -29.85
C LEU A 357 5.18 -1.48 -30.78
N GLN A 358 5.92 -0.99 -31.80
CA GLN A 358 6.58 -1.84 -32.78
C GLN A 358 7.56 -2.83 -32.12
N GLY A 359 7.40 -4.12 -32.40
CA GLY A 359 8.17 -5.21 -31.80
C GLY A 359 7.68 -5.68 -30.43
N TYR A 360 6.57 -5.10 -29.97
CA TYR A 360 5.91 -5.43 -28.68
C TYR A 360 4.38 -5.42 -28.84
N GLU A 361 3.87 -5.87 -29.98
CA GLU A 361 2.46 -5.78 -30.36
C GLU A 361 1.54 -6.55 -29.41
N ASP A 362 2.03 -7.65 -28.83
CA ASP A 362 1.31 -8.47 -27.86
C ASP A 362 1.46 -7.98 -26.40
N GLY A 363 2.27 -6.93 -26.18
CA GLY A 363 2.46 -6.32 -24.87
C GLY A 363 1.23 -5.55 -24.39
N PHE A 364 1.15 -5.38 -23.08
CA PHE A 364 -0.01 -4.76 -22.43
C PHE A 364 0.12 -3.23 -22.34
N PHE A 365 0.72 -2.62 -23.37
CA PHE A 365 0.89 -1.17 -23.43
C PHE A 365 -0.45 -0.47 -23.67
N VAL A 366 -0.65 0.66 -22.99
CA VAL A 366 -1.79 1.56 -23.14
C VAL A 366 -1.26 2.97 -23.37
N GLY A 367 -1.76 3.64 -24.41
CA GLY A 367 -1.43 5.03 -24.68
C GLY A 367 -2.02 5.97 -23.62
N PRO A 368 -1.48 7.18 -23.46
CA PRO A 368 -2.00 8.15 -22.50
C PRO A 368 -3.32 8.77 -22.98
N HIS A 369 -4.25 8.98 -22.06
CA HIS A 369 -5.56 9.59 -22.31
C HIS A 369 -5.79 10.82 -21.44
N LEU A 370 -6.33 11.89 -22.04
CA LEU A 370 -6.82 13.06 -21.33
C LEU A 370 -8.27 13.32 -21.70
N PHE A 371 -9.13 13.34 -20.72
CA PHE A 371 -10.50 13.79 -20.86
C PHE A 371 -10.69 15.19 -20.28
N ASP A 372 -11.46 16.03 -20.97
CA ASP A 372 -11.99 17.27 -20.44
C ASP A 372 -13.52 17.18 -20.31
N ARG A 373 -14.11 18.11 -19.56
CA ARG A 373 -15.56 18.22 -19.33
C ARG A 373 -16.21 16.95 -18.81
N VAL A 374 -15.46 16.21 -18.00
CA VAL A 374 -15.99 15.06 -17.25
C VAL A 374 -16.92 15.54 -16.16
N THR A 375 -18.04 14.83 -15.98
CA THR A 375 -19.03 15.15 -14.94
C THR A 375 -19.08 14.04 -13.86
N PRO A 376 -19.57 14.36 -12.64
CA PRO A 376 -19.57 13.41 -11.53
C PRO A 376 -20.47 12.15 -11.73
N ASP A 377 -21.37 12.16 -12.68
CA ASP A 377 -22.25 11.06 -13.02
C ASP A 377 -21.66 10.06 -14.00
N MET A 378 -20.55 10.41 -14.67
CA MET A 378 -19.86 9.54 -15.62
C MET A 378 -19.10 8.40 -14.94
N ASP A 379 -19.02 7.25 -15.61
CA ASP A 379 -18.31 6.06 -15.09
C ASP A 379 -16.84 6.30 -14.89
N ILE A 380 -16.19 7.05 -15.80
CA ILE A 380 -14.76 7.40 -15.70
C ILE A 380 -14.45 8.31 -14.51
N TYR A 381 -15.44 9.03 -13.94
CA TYR A 381 -15.28 9.78 -12.72
C TYR A 381 -15.49 8.89 -11.48
N LYS A 382 -16.53 8.06 -11.48
CA LYS A 382 -16.90 7.22 -10.32
C LYS A 382 -15.93 6.07 -10.09
N THR A 383 -15.45 5.46 -11.18
CA THR A 383 -14.65 4.21 -11.12
C THR A 383 -13.16 4.51 -11.07
N GLU A 384 -12.44 3.81 -10.22
CA GLU A 384 -10.98 3.76 -10.26
C GLU A 384 -10.54 3.01 -11.53
N ILE A 385 -9.94 3.73 -12.49
CA ILE A 385 -9.54 3.15 -13.79
C ILE A 385 -8.26 2.32 -13.65
N PHE A 386 -7.32 2.79 -12.85
CA PHE A 386 -6.01 2.18 -12.60
C PHE A 386 -5.20 2.00 -13.89
N GLY A 387 -5.15 3.09 -14.67
CA GLY A 387 -4.51 3.17 -15.98
C GLY A 387 -4.08 4.60 -16.31
N PRO A 388 -3.39 4.83 -17.45
CA PRO A 388 -2.87 6.15 -17.85
C PRO A 388 -3.99 7.06 -18.40
N VAL A 389 -4.95 7.39 -17.55
CA VAL A 389 -6.14 8.17 -17.88
C VAL A 389 -6.33 9.28 -16.87
N LEU A 390 -6.22 10.52 -17.32
CA LEU A 390 -6.49 11.71 -16.51
C LEU A 390 -7.82 12.34 -16.96
N SER A 391 -8.70 12.62 -16.00
CA SER A 391 -9.98 13.29 -16.22
C SER A 391 -9.93 14.71 -15.69
N THR A 392 -10.44 15.67 -16.45
CA THR A 392 -10.62 17.06 -15.98
C THR A 392 -12.09 17.32 -15.71
N VAL A 393 -12.39 17.75 -14.48
CA VAL A 393 -13.71 18.18 -14.03
C VAL A 393 -13.62 19.67 -13.71
N ARG A 394 -14.25 20.49 -14.52
CA ARG A 394 -14.20 21.95 -14.36
C ARG A 394 -15.10 22.39 -13.20
N ALA A 395 -14.61 23.20 -12.29
CA ALA A 395 -15.37 23.77 -11.18
C ALA A 395 -15.49 25.28 -11.33
N GLY A 396 -16.69 25.84 -11.12
CA GLY A 396 -16.93 27.28 -11.20
C GLY A 396 -16.40 28.07 -10.00
N SER A 397 -16.15 27.40 -8.88
CA SER A 397 -15.69 28.01 -7.63
C SER A 397 -14.86 27.03 -6.79
N TYR A 398 -14.14 27.59 -5.81
CA TYR A 398 -13.43 26.78 -4.80
C TYR A 398 -14.39 25.87 -4.02
N GLU A 399 -15.57 26.35 -3.65
CA GLU A 399 -16.57 25.57 -2.92
C GLU A 399 -17.08 24.38 -3.73
N GLU A 400 -17.28 24.55 -5.02
CA GLU A 400 -17.62 23.45 -5.91
C GLU A 400 -16.46 22.43 -6.02
N ALA A 401 -15.23 22.90 -6.20
CA ALA A 401 -14.06 22.06 -6.32
C ALA A 401 -13.83 21.20 -5.07
N ILE A 402 -13.90 21.77 -3.87
CA ILE A 402 -13.76 21.02 -2.63
C ILE A 402 -14.96 20.06 -2.43
N GLY A 403 -16.15 20.47 -2.84
CA GLY A 403 -17.38 19.67 -2.79
C GLY A 403 -17.27 18.39 -3.62
N LEU A 404 -16.66 18.43 -4.80
CA LEU A 404 -16.40 17.25 -5.65
C LEU A 404 -15.55 16.22 -4.92
N ALA A 405 -14.43 16.64 -4.32
CA ALA A 405 -13.55 15.73 -3.60
C ALA A 405 -14.20 15.19 -2.29
N ILE A 406 -14.96 16.03 -1.58
CA ILE A 406 -15.67 15.64 -0.36
C ILE A 406 -16.78 14.62 -0.64
N SER A 407 -17.56 14.81 -1.71
CA SER A 407 -18.71 13.96 -2.02
C SER A 407 -18.33 12.60 -2.63
N HIS A 408 -17.10 12.45 -3.15
CA HIS A 408 -16.65 11.18 -3.71
C HIS A 408 -16.57 10.09 -2.64
N GLU A 409 -16.90 8.85 -3.01
CA GLU A 409 -16.90 7.70 -2.08
C GLU A 409 -15.51 7.30 -1.56
N TYR A 410 -14.44 7.67 -2.27
CA TYR A 410 -13.06 7.42 -1.87
C TYR A 410 -12.45 8.62 -1.15
N GLY A 411 -11.50 8.35 -0.28
CA GLY A 411 -10.81 9.36 0.50
C GLY A 411 -9.35 9.00 0.82
N ASN A 412 -8.61 8.50 -0.19
CA ASN A 412 -7.22 8.10 -0.03
C ASN A 412 -6.29 9.32 -0.02
N GLY A 413 -6.19 10.04 -1.13
CA GLY A 413 -5.34 11.20 -1.27
C GLY A 413 -6.01 12.33 -2.06
N THR A 414 -5.52 13.55 -1.87
CA THR A 414 -5.91 14.74 -2.62
C THR A 414 -4.80 15.77 -2.58
N ALA A 415 -4.84 16.72 -3.52
CA ALA A 415 -3.91 17.84 -3.51
C ALA A 415 -4.63 19.15 -3.90
N ILE A 416 -4.06 20.26 -3.45
CA ILE A 416 -4.41 21.60 -3.93
C ILE A 416 -3.15 22.32 -4.40
N PHE A 417 -3.25 22.99 -5.53
CA PHE A 417 -2.22 23.90 -6.06
C PHE A 417 -2.71 25.33 -6.00
N THR A 418 -2.05 26.14 -5.18
CA THR A 418 -2.38 27.55 -4.93
C THR A 418 -1.16 28.27 -4.37
N ARG A 419 -1.11 29.59 -4.54
CA ARG A 419 -0.14 30.49 -3.87
C ARG A 419 -0.73 31.17 -2.65
N ASP A 420 -2.04 31.04 -2.43
CA ASP A 420 -2.74 31.63 -1.29
C ASP A 420 -2.69 30.69 -0.07
N GLY A 421 -2.07 31.17 1.00
CA GLY A 421 -1.92 30.43 2.24
C GLY A 421 -3.23 30.22 3.00
N ASP A 422 -4.18 31.14 2.89
CA ASP A 422 -5.50 31.02 3.54
C ASP A 422 -6.33 29.91 2.89
N THR A 423 -6.41 29.91 1.57
CA THR A 423 -7.06 28.84 0.79
C THR A 423 -6.43 27.47 1.07
N ALA A 424 -5.09 27.39 1.11
CA ALA A 424 -4.38 26.15 1.40
C ALA A 424 -4.70 25.60 2.80
N ARG A 425 -4.77 26.48 3.80
CA ARG A 425 -5.09 26.11 5.18
C ARG A 425 -6.56 25.71 5.33
N ASP A 426 -7.47 26.46 4.72
CA ASP A 426 -8.91 26.14 4.71
C ASP A 426 -9.14 24.76 4.09
N PHE A 427 -8.52 24.51 2.93
CA PHE A 427 -8.59 23.20 2.27
C PHE A 427 -8.13 22.07 3.18
N ALA A 428 -6.95 22.18 3.80
CA ALA A 428 -6.40 21.14 4.66
C ALA A 428 -7.29 20.83 5.87
N ASN A 429 -8.02 21.83 6.38
CA ASN A 429 -8.90 21.69 7.53
C ASN A 429 -10.27 21.10 7.17
N ARG A 430 -10.78 21.39 5.98
CA ARG A 430 -12.15 21.00 5.59
C ARG A 430 -12.24 19.68 4.85
N ILE A 431 -11.19 19.29 4.16
CA ILE A 431 -11.22 18.09 3.32
C ILE A 431 -11.28 16.82 4.17
N ASN A 432 -12.18 15.90 3.84
CA ASN A 432 -12.36 14.62 4.55
C ASN A 432 -11.65 13.45 3.83
N ILE A 433 -10.36 13.61 3.59
CA ILE A 433 -9.48 12.67 2.89
C ILE A 433 -8.23 12.43 3.74
N GLY A 434 -7.73 11.20 3.74
CA GLY A 434 -6.70 10.74 4.66
C GLY A 434 -5.32 11.38 4.46
N MET A 435 -4.94 11.69 3.22
CA MET A 435 -3.64 12.30 2.88
C MET A 435 -3.83 13.52 2.00
N VAL A 436 -3.28 14.65 2.41
CA VAL A 436 -3.50 15.95 1.77
C VAL A 436 -2.18 16.58 1.36
N GLY A 437 -2.06 16.95 0.09
CA GLY A 437 -0.91 17.67 -0.46
C GLY A 437 -1.24 19.15 -0.69
N ILE A 438 -0.34 20.05 -0.29
CA ILE A 438 -0.37 21.44 -0.66
C ILE A 438 0.81 21.70 -1.59
N ASN A 439 0.54 21.94 -2.86
CA ASN A 439 1.55 22.02 -3.93
C ASN A 439 2.43 20.74 -4.06
N VAL A 440 1.91 19.62 -3.58
CA VAL A 440 2.50 18.28 -3.70
C VAL A 440 1.43 17.34 -4.25
N PRO A 441 1.59 16.78 -5.47
CA PRO A 441 0.52 16.03 -6.13
C PRO A 441 0.28 14.66 -5.49
N ILE A 442 1.34 14.00 -4.99
CA ILE A 442 1.29 12.67 -4.37
C ILE A 442 1.81 12.76 -2.94
N PRO A 443 0.96 13.08 -1.95
CA PRO A 443 1.37 13.31 -0.57
C PRO A 443 1.59 12.00 0.21
N VAL A 444 2.36 11.05 -0.34
CA VAL A 444 2.74 9.83 0.39
C VAL A 444 3.61 10.21 1.59
N PRO A 445 3.19 9.87 2.81
CA PRO A 445 3.93 10.26 4.00
C PRO A 445 5.27 9.51 4.11
N LEU A 446 6.23 10.14 4.76
CA LEU A 446 7.48 9.50 5.13
C LEU A 446 7.24 8.42 6.19
N ALA A 447 8.19 7.49 6.35
CA ALA A 447 8.05 6.28 7.16
C ALA A 447 7.65 6.50 8.63
N TYR A 448 7.97 7.65 9.21
CA TYR A 448 7.63 8.01 10.60
C TYR A 448 6.27 8.72 10.75
N HIS A 449 5.59 9.04 9.65
CA HIS A 449 4.17 9.35 9.59
C HIS A 449 3.41 8.12 9.13
N THR A 450 2.08 8.20 9.06
CA THR A 450 1.27 7.02 8.76
C THR A 450 0.53 7.17 7.43
N PHE A 451 0.51 6.12 6.62
CA PHE A 451 -0.27 6.04 5.39
C PHE A 451 -1.66 5.49 5.71
N GLY A 452 -2.70 6.23 5.37
CA GLY A 452 -4.06 5.79 5.61
C GLY A 452 -5.08 6.45 4.70
N GLY A 453 -6.16 5.74 4.42
CA GLY A 453 -7.31 6.21 3.67
C GLY A 453 -8.52 6.41 4.56
N TRP A 454 -9.39 7.33 4.18
CA TRP A 454 -10.70 7.53 4.77
C TRP A 454 -11.79 6.97 3.85
N LYS A 455 -13.03 6.97 4.30
CA LYS A 455 -14.21 6.49 3.56
C LYS A 455 -13.97 5.05 3.04
N LYS A 456 -14.35 4.75 1.78
CA LYS A 456 -14.13 3.43 1.17
C LYS A 456 -12.68 3.14 0.74
N SER A 457 -11.76 4.10 0.93
CA SER A 457 -10.33 3.85 0.73
C SER A 457 -9.64 3.22 1.94
N GLY A 458 -10.30 3.12 3.09
CA GLY A 458 -9.74 2.49 4.28
C GLY A 458 -10.82 1.91 5.19
N PHE A 459 -10.63 0.64 5.56
CA PHE A 459 -11.45 -0.09 6.51
C PHE A 459 -10.57 -0.52 7.68
N GLY A 460 -11.04 -0.27 8.89
CA GLY A 460 -10.27 -0.45 10.12
C GLY A 460 -9.85 0.89 10.71
N ASP A 461 -9.21 0.82 11.86
CA ASP A 461 -9.00 1.96 12.75
C ASP A 461 -7.57 2.53 12.68
N LEU A 462 -6.58 1.66 12.43
CA LEU A 462 -5.17 2.01 12.39
C LEU A 462 -4.62 1.99 10.97
N ASN A 463 -3.76 2.96 10.69
CA ASN A 463 -3.12 3.10 9.40
C ASN A 463 -1.89 2.19 9.25
N GLN A 464 -1.23 2.20 8.08
CA GLN A 464 -0.10 1.32 7.80
C GLN A 464 1.13 1.74 8.65
N HIS A 465 2.29 1.81 8.17
CA HIS A 465 3.55 2.11 8.87
C HIS A 465 3.49 3.30 9.88
N GLY A 466 4.64 3.77 10.32
CA GLY A 466 4.75 4.77 11.38
C GLY A 466 4.34 4.24 12.76
N PRO A 467 3.99 5.10 13.69
CA PRO A 467 3.52 4.69 15.02
C PRO A 467 2.29 3.78 15.00
N ASP A 468 1.38 3.98 14.03
CA ASP A 468 0.18 3.17 13.87
C ASP A 468 0.49 1.73 13.48
N GLY A 469 1.53 1.51 12.68
CA GLY A 469 2.00 0.16 12.37
C GLY A 469 2.36 -0.64 13.63
N PHE A 470 3.06 -0.01 14.59
CA PHE A 470 3.38 -0.64 15.86
C PHE A 470 2.14 -0.86 16.73
N ARG A 471 1.20 0.09 16.74
CA ARG A 471 -0.07 -0.05 17.46
C ARG A 471 -0.91 -1.18 16.87
N PHE A 472 -0.94 -1.30 15.55
CA PHE A 472 -1.68 -2.34 14.85
C PHE A 472 -1.17 -3.75 15.20
N TYR A 473 0.14 -3.95 15.24
CA TYR A 473 0.74 -5.26 15.47
C TYR A 473 1.03 -5.59 16.94
N THR A 474 0.56 -4.77 17.90
CA THR A 474 0.75 -5.00 19.33
C THR A 474 -0.53 -4.83 20.14
N ARG A 475 -0.56 -5.47 21.33
CA ARG A 475 -1.57 -5.26 22.36
C ARG A 475 -0.95 -4.59 23.56
N THR A 476 -1.68 -3.70 24.20
CA THR A 476 -1.30 -3.12 25.50
C THR A 476 -1.81 -4.01 26.62
N LYS A 477 -0.92 -4.38 27.54
CA LYS A 477 -1.25 -5.04 28.80
C LYS A 477 -1.00 -4.06 29.93
N THR A 478 -1.97 -3.85 30.79
CA THR A 478 -1.83 -3.02 31.99
C THR A 478 -1.64 -3.90 33.21
N ILE A 479 -0.64 -3.60 34.01
CA ILE A 479 -0.31 -4.30 35.24
C ILE A 479 -0.50 -3.34 36.39
N THR A 480 -1.25 -3.78 37.42
CA THR A 480 -1.41 -3.10 38.70
C THR A 480 -0.67 -3.91 39.73
N SER A 481 0.30 -3.29 40.43
CA SER A 481 1.15 -3.94 41.40
C SER A 481 0.95 -3.31 42.77
N ARG A 482 0.77 -4.13 43.79
CA ARG A 482 0.86 -3.70 45.17
C ARG A 482 2.10 -4.32 45.79
N TRP A 483 2.98 -3.48 46.33
CA TRP A 483 4.19 -3.93 47.00
C TRP A 483 3.91 -4.19 48.46
N PRO A 484 4.20 -5.38 49.00
CA PRO A 484 3.99 -5.68 50.40
C PRO A 484 4.86 -4.78 51.28
N SER A 485 4.23 -4.08 52.20
CA SER A 485 4.92 -3.25 53.23
C SER A 485 5.22 -4.00 54.52
N GLY A 486 5.29 -5.33 54.46
CA GLY A 486 5.34 -6.24 55.61
C GLY A 486 3.94 -6.79 55.94
N ILE A 487 3.89 -7.88 56.68
CA ILE A 487 2.63 -8.48 57.16
C ILE A 487 2.09 -7.60 58.26
N LYS A 488 1.30 -6.59 57.92
CA LYS A 488 0.81 -5.65 58.93
C LYS A 488 -0.68 -5.77 59.27
N GLU A 489 -1.54 -6.24 58.37
CA GLU A 489 -2.99 -6.28 58.62
C GLU A 489 -3.69 -7.36 57.77
N GLY A 490 -4.88 -7.80 58.22
CA GLY A 490 -5.69 -8.85 57.59
C GLY A 490 -6.29 -8.46 56.22
N GLY A 491 -7.04 -9.37 55.59
CA GLY A 491 -7.58 -9.18 54.22
C GLY A 491 -8.47 -7.95 54.10
N GLU A 492 -8.23 -7.17 53.04
CA GLU A 492 -9.11 -6.07 52.63
C GLU A 492 -10.25 -6.61 51.77
N PHE A 493 -11.49 -6.46 52.22
CA PHE A 493 -12.67 -6.96 51.51
C PHE A 493 -13.42 -5.88 50.70
N ASN A 494 -12.96 -4.62 50.72
CA ASN A 494 -13.61 -3.52 50.03
C ASN A 494 -12.63 -2.79 49.11
N PHE A 495 -13.11 -2.34 47.96
CA PHE A 495 -12.40 -1.39 47.12
C PHE A 495 -12.37 -0.03 47.84
N LYS A 496 -11.18 0.45 48.20
CA LYS A 496 -11.04 1.83 48.68
C LYS A 496 -11.20 2.77 47.49
N ALA A 497 -12.21 3.64 47.54
CA ALA A 497 -12.31 4.75 46.63
C ALA A 497 -11.08 5.67 46.81
N MET A 498 -10.58 6.22 45.70
CA MET A 498 -9.58 7.30 45.77
C MET A 498 -10.29 8.54 46.29
N GLU A 499 -9.89 9.05 47.43
CA GLU A 499 -10.28 10.35 47.97
C GLU A 499 -9.44 11.46 47.36
#